data_8bb664668a9d1db0343aef098f1c05ff
#
_entry.id   8bb664668a9d1db0343aef098f1c05ff
#
_cell.length_a   1.000
_cell.length_b   1.000
_cell.length_c   1.000
_cell.angle_alpha   90.00
_cell.angle_beta   90.00
_cell.angle_gamma   90.00
#
_symmetry.space_group_name_H-M   'P 1'
#
loop_
_entity.id
_entity.type
_entity.pdbx_description
1 polymer ?
#
loop_
_entity_poly.entity_id
_entity_poly.type
_entity_poly.pdbx_seq_one_letter_code
_entity_poly.pdbx_strand_id
1 'polypeptide(L)'
;PTISRRQRQMCIRDRFIYLLYLSWKLTLVILVIAPLIGLIVSIAGKRLRRVAKKIQDVMGVVTQVSNEIASGAREIKSFNNESGEEERFKKANDENLKQNLKMESTGNITTPLIQVFVAFALAAMSYLALTNLDELNLPSESFVAFFTAAGLMARPIRQLSLIHI
;
A
#
# COMPACT_ATOMS: atom_id res chain seq x y z
N PRO A 1 -11.56 -15.23 -14.62
CA PRO A 1 -10.82 -14.94 -15.84
C PRO A 1 -9.52 -14.23 -15.45
N THR A 2 -8.46 -15.04 -15.35
CA THR A 2 -7.11 -14.55 -15.03
C THR A 2 -6.55 -13.84 -16.26
N ILE A 3 -6.62 -12.52 -16.26
CA ILE A 3 -5.92 -11.69 -17.24
C ILE A 3 -4.43 -12.01 -17.14
N SER A 4 -3.88 -12.63 -18.20
CA SER A 4 -2.49 -13.05 -18.29
C SER A 4 -1.54 -11.90 -17.98
N ARG A 5 -0.40 -12.18 -17.32
CA ARG A 5 0.65 -11.16 -17.03
C ARG A 5 1.08 -10.42 -18.30
N ARG A 6 1.13 -11.09 -19.45
CA ARG A 6 1.43 -10.49 -20.76
C ARG A 6 0.40 -9.45 -21.19
N GLN A 7 -0.89 -9.71 -20.99
CA GLN A 7 -1.95 -8.74 -21.33
C GLN A 7 -1.88 -7.48 -20.48
N ARG A 8 -1.54 -7.59 -19.19
CA ARG A 8 -1.36 -6.43 -18.31
C ARG A 8 -0.16 -5.57 -18.70
N GLN A 9 0.96 -6.20 -19.08
CA GLN A 9 2.14 -5.47 -19.55
C GLN A 9 1.89 -4.77 -20.88
N MET A 10 1.15 -5.37 -21.82
CA MET A 10 0.72 -4.72 -23.05
C MET A 10 -0.14 -3.50 -22.76
N CYS A 11 -1.15 -3.60 -21.89
CA CYS A 11 -2.02 -2.46 -21.55
C CYS A 11 -1.27 -1.28 -20.92
N ILE A 12 -0.26 -1.52 -20.09
CA ILE A 12 0.55 -0.45 -19.50
C ILE A 12 1.43 0.20 -20.56
N ARG A 13 2.06 -0.58 -21.41
CA ARG A 13 2.94 -0.12 -22.48
C ARG A 13 2.19 0.70 -23.52
N ASP A 14 1.03 0.22 -23.98
CA ASP A 14 0.19 0.91 -24.96
C ASP A 14 -0.32 2.25 -24.41
N ARG A 15 -0.75 2.28 -23.16
CA ARG A 15 -1.18 3.52 -22.49
C ARG A 15 -0.03 4.50 -22.27
N PHE A 16 1.16 4.01 -21.99
CA PHE A 16 2.35 4.86 -21.85
C PHE A 16 2.74 5.50 -23.17
N ILE A 17 2.68 4.72 -24.29
CA ILE A 17 2.92 5.23 -25.64
C ILE A 17 1.86 6.27 -26.01
N TYR A 18 0.59 6.02 -25.68
CA TYR A 18 -0.49 6.95 -25.93
C TYR A 18 -0.32 8.27 -25.17
N LEU A 19 0.11 8.23 -23.90
CA LEU A 19 0.41 9.42 -23.11
C LEU A 19 1.60 10.22 -23.69
N LEU A 20 2.64 9.54 -24.16
CA LEU A 20 3.78 10.18 -24.85
C LEU A 20 3.37 10.87 -26.14
N TYR A 21 2.48 10.24 -26.91
CA TYR A 21 1.94 10.81 -28.15
C TYR A 21 1.07 12.03 -27.89
N LEU A 22 0.30 12.02 -26.80
CA LEU A 22 -0.62 13.09 -26.45
C LEU A 22 0.13 14.34 -25.94
N SER A 23 1.10 14.15 -25.05
CA SER A 23 1.99 15.24 -24.57
C SER A 23 3.22 14.69 -23.86
N TRP A 24 4.39 14.85 -24.48
CA TRP A 24 5.66 14.42 -23.88
C TRP A 24 6.03 15.23 -22.61
N LYS A 25 5.67 16.54 -22.58
CA LYS A 25 5.94 17.41 -21.41
C LYS A 25 5.16 16.95 -20.17
N LEU A 26 3.87 16.63 -20.32
CA LEU A 26 3.03 16.12 -19.22
C LEU A 26 3.45 14.71 -18.78
N THR A 27 3.86 13.87 -19.73
CA THR A 27 4.34 12.52 -19.43
C THR A 27 5.65 12.55 -18.64
N LEU A 28 6.50 13.55 -18.88
CA LEU A 28 7.75 13.74 -18.13
C LEU A 28 7.48 14.05 -16.64
N VAL A 29 6.44 14.81 -16.31
CA VAL A 29 6.03 15.05 -14.93
C VAL A 29 5.66 13.74 -14.24
N ILE A 30 4.87 12.88 -14.90
CA ILE A 30 4.53 11.56 -14.37
C ILE A 30 5.78 10.71 -14.18
N LEU A 31 6.72 10.74 -15.14
CA LEU A 31 7.95 9.95 -15.11
C LEU A 31 8.84 10.35 -13.93
N VAL A 32 8.85 11.61 -13.52
CA VAL A 32 9.61 12.08 -12.35
C VAL A 32 8.94 11.69 -11.04
N ILE A 33 7.60 11.76 -10.98
CA ILE A 33 6.85 11.48 -9.75
C ILE A 33 6.69 9.97 -9.50
N ALA A 34 6.58 9.16 -10.55
CA ALA A 34 6.41 7.72 -10.43
C ALA A 34 7.53 7.01 -9.62
N PRO A 35 8.84 7.27 -9.84
CA PRO A 35 9.90 6.66 -9.02
C PRO A 35 9.87 7.13 -7.58
N LEU A 36 9.46 8.38 -7.31
CA LEU A 36 9.34 8.92 -5.96
C LEU A 36 8.25 8.17 -5.17
N ILE A 37 7.08 7.99 -5.78
CA ILE A 37 6.01 7.18 -5.19
C ILE A 37 6.46 5.73 -5.02
N GLY A 38 7.15 5.15 -6.01
CA GLY A 38 7.69 3.80 -5.96
C GLY A 38 8.67 3.59 -4.80
N LEU A 39 9.50 4.58 -4.51
CA LEU A 39 10.42 4.58 -3.37
C LEU A 39 9.64 4.53 -2.03
N ILE A 40 8.64 5.40 -1.87
CA ILE A 40 7.79 5.44 -0.67
C ILE A 40 7.11 4.08 -0.45
N VAL A 41 6.47 3.53 -1.49
CA VAL A 41 5.79 2.24 -1.45
C VAL A 41 6.77 1.11 -1.11
N SER A 42 7.98 1.13 -1.67
CA SER A 42 9.02 0.12 -1.38
C SER A 42 9.47 0.15 0.08
N ILE A 43 9.69 1.35 0.65
CA ILE A 43 10.09 1.51 2.05
C ILE A 43 8.96 1.04 2.98
N ALA A 44 7.73 1.50 2.73
CA ALA A 44 6.55 1.10 3.49
C ALA A 44 6.31 -0.41 3.42
N GLY A 45 6.42 -1.01 2.23
CA GLY A 45 6.23 -2.44 2.02
C GLY A 45 7.27 -3.31 2.73
N LYS A 46 8.55 -2.86 2.78
CA LYS A 46 9.59 -3.54 3.55
C LYS A 46 9.29 -3.51 5.07
N ARG A 47 8.83 -2.36 5.57
CA ARG A 47 8.45 -2.21 6.97
C ARG A 47 7.23 -3.08 7.30
N LEU A 48 6.22 -3.04 6.44
CA LEU A 48 4.98 -3.81 6.62
C LEU A 48 5.25 -5.32 6.66
N ARG A 49 6.06 -5.85 5.73
CA ARG A 49 6.46 -7.27 5.72
C ARG A 49 7.20 -7.69 6.99
N ARG A 50 8.09 -6.84 7.51
CA ARG A 50 8.82 -7.11 8.77
C ARG A 50 7.87 -7.18 9.96
N VAL A 51 6.92 -6.25 10.05
CA VAL A 51 5.91 -6.21 11.13
C VAL A 51 4.95 -7.38 11.00
N ALA A 52 4.47 -7.72 9.78
CA ALA A 52 3.59 -8.85 9.53
C ALA A 52 4.22 -10.19 9.96
N LYS A 53 5.51 -10.40 9.65
CA LYS A 53 6.23 -11.58 10.13
C LYS A 53 6.24 -11.64 11.66
N LYS A 54 6.53 -10.51 12.31
CA LYS A 54 6.57 -10.45 13.78
C LYS A 54 5.19 -10.69 14.41
N ILE A 55 4.10 -10.26 13.77
CA ILE A 55 2.73 -10.58 14.19
C ILE A 55 2.49 -12.09 14.18
N GLN A 56 2.94 -12.80 13.11
CA GLN A 56 2.80 -14.25 13.03
C GLN A 56 3.58 -14.96 14.13
N ASP A 57 4.83 -14.53 14.40
CA ASP A 57 5.65 -15.10 15.46
C ASP A 57 5.00 -14.91 16.84
N VAL A 58 4.50 -13.71 17.13
CA VAL A 58 3.85 -13.40 18.43
C VAL A 58 2.50 -14.09 18.54
N MET A 59 1.74 -14.23 17.44
CA MET A 59 0.49 -14.98 17.44
C MET A 59 0.70 -16.45 17.75
N GLY A 60 1.82 -17.02 17.30
CA GLY A 60 2.24 -18.37 17.68
C GLY A 60 2.39 -18.52 19.21
N VAL A 61 3.00 -17.53 19.87
CA VAL A 61 3.13 -17.51 21.33
C VAL A 61 1.77 -17.42 22.04
N VAL A 62 0.86 -16.54 21.56
CA VAL A 62 -0.50 -16.43 22.12
C VAL A 62 -1.24 -17.76 21.99
N THR A 63 -1.14 -18.41 20.83
CA THR A 63 -1.79 -19.71 20.61
C THR A 63 -1.19 -20.81 21.51
N GLN A 64 0.13 -20.81 21.69
CA GLN A 64 0.80 -21.74 22.58
C GLN A 64 0.33 -21.56 24.03
N VAL A 65 0.37 -20.33 24.56
CA VAL A 65 -0.09 -20.03 25.91
C VAL A 65 -1.57 -20.40 26.10
N SER A 66 -2.41 -20.13 25.12
CA SER A 66 -3.83 -20.53 25.17
C SER A 66 -4.01 -22.04 25.24
N ASN A 67 -3.23 -22.80 24.46
CA ASN A 67 -3.28 -24.27 24.47
C ASN A 67 -2.75 -24.85 25.79
N GLU A 68 -1.68 -24.26 26.36
CA GLU A 68 -1.13 -24.67 27.66
C GLU A 68 -2.17 -24.45 28.77
N ILE A 69 -2.81 -23.27 28.81
CA ILE A 69 -3.88 -22.95 29.77
C ILE A 69 -5.06 -23.90 29.62
N ALA A 70 -5.50 -24.15 28.38
CA ALA A 70 -6.63 -25.05 28.13
C ALA A 70 -6.34 -26.48 28.54
N SER A 71 -5.13 -26.97 28.25
CA SER A 71 -4.71 -28.35 28.59
C SER A 71 -4.47 -28.53 30.08
N GLY A 72 -3.91 -27.51 30.76
CA GLY A 72 -3.60 -27.52 32.19
C GLY A 72 -4.69 -26.93 33.08
N ALA A 73 -5.91 -26.74 32.56
CA ALA A 73 -6.98 -26.04 33.30
C ALA A 73 -7.33 -26.68 34.65
N ARG A 74 -7.23 -28.02 34.78
CA ARG A 74 -7.45 -28.73 36.03
C ARG A 74 -6.36 -28.44 37.05
N GLU A 75 -5.10 -28.44 36.62
CA GLU A 75 -3.94 -28.16 37.46
C GLU A 75 -3.96 -26.71 37.94
N ILE A 76 -4.20 -25.77 37.03
CA ILE A 76 -4.29 -24.33 37.32
C ILE A 76 -5.34 -24.11 38.44
N LYS A 77 -6.47 -24.77 38.32
CA LYS A 77 -7.57 -24.66 39.29
C LYS A 77 -7.25 -25.35 40.63
N SER A 78 -6.52 -26.47 40.62
CA SER A 78 -6.06 -27.17 41.83
C SER A 78 -5.07 -26.38 42.65
N PHE A 79 -4.18 -25.61 41.98
CA PHE A 79 -3.20 -24.77 42.61
C PHE A 79 -3.63 -23.31 42.80
N ASN A 80 -4.87 -22.98 42.43
CA ASN A 80 -5.46 -21.61 42.52
C ASN A 80 -4.56 -20.53 41.88
N ASN A 81 -3.93 -20.87 40.71
CA ASN A 81 -2.99 -20.00 40.00
C ASN A 81 -3.61 -19.35 38.75
N GLU A 82 -4.92 -19.13 38.75
CA GLU A 82 -5.64 -18.52 37.62
C GLU A 82 -5.13 -17.10 37.29
N SER A 83 -4.85 -16.31 38.33
CA SER A 83 -4.32 -14.95 38.14
C SER A 83 -2.92 -14.89 37.51
N GLY A 84 -2.06 -15.88 37.81
CA GLY A 84 -0.74 -15.97 37.20
C GLY A 84 -0.80 -16.31 35.71
N GLU A 85 -1.69 -17.23 35.34
CA GLU A 85 -1.89 -17.59 33.93
C GLU A 85 -2.64 -16.50 33.14
N GLU A 86 -3.56 -15.78 33.76
CA GLU A 86 -4.21 -14.61 33.18
C GLU A 86 -3.19 -13.50 32.86
N GLU A 87 -2.28 -13.21 33.77
CA GLU A 87 -1.22 -12.21 33.54
C GLU A 87 -0.28 -12.65 32.42
N ARG A 88 0.07 -13.93 32.37
CA ARG A 88 0.90 -14.50 31.31
C ARG A 88 0.23 -14.40 29.94
N PHE A 89 -1.06 -14.73 29.85
CA PHE A 89 -1.84 -14.58 28.62
C PHE A 89 -1.95 -13.11 28.19
N LYS A 90 -2.30 -12.24 29.14
CA LYS A 90 -2.42 -10.81 28.91
C LYS A 90 -1.13 -10.22 28.34
N LYS A 91 0.03 -10.58 28.91
CA LYS A 91 1.35 -10.14 28.41
C LYS A 91 1.62 -10.58 26.98
N ALA A 92 1.28 -11.81 26.61
CA ALA A 92 1.42 -12.32 25.26
C ALA A 92 0.47 -11.59 24.28
N ASN A 93 -0.77 -11.36 24.71
CA ASN A 93 -1.79 -10.65 23.92
C ASN A 93 -1.46 -9.16 23.73
N ASP A 94 -0.92 -8.49 24.76
CA ASP A 94 -0.50 -7.08 24.67
C ASP A 94 0.65 -6.88 23.69
N GLU A 95 1.58 -7.83 23.61
CA GLU A 95 2.64 -7.77 22.59
C GLU A 95 2.07 -7.97 21.18
N ASN A 96 1.09 -8.86 21.00
CA ASN A 96 0.38 -9.02 19.74
C ASN A 96 -0.36 -7.73 19.33
N LEU A 97 -1.12 -7.15 20.25
CA LEU A 97 -1.81 -5.88 20.03
C LEU A 97 -0.84 -4.78 19.59
N LYS A 98 0.31 -4.65 20.27
CA LYS A 98 1.34 -3.66 19.96
C LYS A 98 1.91 -3.82 18.55
N GLN A 99 2.10 -5.06 18.06
CA GLN A 99 2.56 -5.28 16.70
C GLN A 99 1.46 -4.98 15.67
N ASN A 100 0.20 -5.31 15.95
CA ASN A 100 -0.95 -4.96 15.11
C ASN A 100 -1.11 -3.43 14.99
N LEU A 101 -1.02 -2.70 16.10
CA LEU A 101 -1.06 -1.23 16.09
C LEU A 101 0.07 -0.60 15.25
N LYS A 102 1.28 -1.19 15.27
CA LYS A 102 2.38 -0.74 14.41
C LYS A 102 2.09 -0.97 12.93
N MET A 103 1.42 -2.07 12.59
CA MET A 103 1.03 -2.38 11.22
C MET A 103 0.00 -1.38 10.71
N GLU A 104 -1.07 -1.16 11.49
CA GLU A 104 -2.12 -0.17 11.19
C GLU A 104 -1.57 1.26 11.07
N SER A 105 -0.73 1.69 12.02
CA SER A 105 -0.09 3.01 11.98
C SER A 105 0.75 3.18 10.71
N THR A 106 1.48 2.14 10.28
CA THR A 106 2.29 2.22 9.06
C THR A 106 1.40 2.38 7.81
N GLY A 107 0.30 1.63 7.72
CA GLY A 107 -0.67 1.74 6.63
C GLY A 107 -1.35 3.11 6.59
N ASN A 108 -1.83 3.56 7.74
CA ASN A 108 -2.56 4.82 7.89
C ASN A 108 -1.72 6.06 7.59
N ILE A 109 -0.40 6.01 7.76
CA ILE A 109 0.50 7.12 7.40
C ILE A 109 0.89 7.05 5.92
N THR A 110 1.11 5.87 5.39
CA THR A 110 1.58 5.68 4.00
C THR A 110 0.53 6.14 2.98
N THR A 111 -0.74 5.85 3.22
CA THR A 111 -1.83 6.20 2.28
C THR A 111 -1.99 7.70 2.09
N PRO A 112 -2.13 8.54 3.13
CA PRO A 112 -2.20 10.00 2.97
C PRO A 112 -0.95 10.59 2.34
N LEU A 113 0.24 10.06 2.69
CA LEU A 113 1.49 10.52 2.10
C LEU A 113 1.49 10.37 0.57
N ILE A 114 1.08 9.20 0.07
CA ILE A 114 0.94 8.97 -1.37
C ILE A 114 -0.11 9.91 -1.98
N GLN A 115 -1.24 10.14 -1.32
CA GLN A 115 -2.29 11.04 -1.79
C GLN A 115 -1.79 12.47 -1.95
N VAL A 116 -0.98 12.97 -1.02
CA VAL A 116 -0.37 14.31 -1.11
C VAL A 116 0.53 14.39 -2.35
N PHE A 117 1.38 13.40 -2.62
CA PHE A 117 2.21 13.40 -3.83
C PHE A 117 1.38 13.33 -5.11
N VAL A 118 0.31 12.56 -5.12
CA VAL A 118 -0.61 12.50 -6.26
C VAL A 118 -1.32 13.86 -6.47
N ALA A 119 -1.75 14.51 -5.39
CA ALA A 119 -2.36 15.83 -5.46
C ALA A 119 -1.39 16.89 -6.02
N PHE A 120 -0.14 16.88 -5.57
CA PHE A 120 0.92 17.74 -6.13
C PHE A 120 1.16 17.47 -7.62
N ALA A 121 1.17 16.19 -8.03
CA ALA A 121 1.30 15.82 -9.44
C ALA A 121 0.16 16.40 -10.29
N LEU A 122 -1.08 16.24 -9.80
CA LEU A 122 -2.26 16.75 -10.49
C LEU A 122 -2.25 18.29 -10.57
N ALA A 123 -1.88 18.96 -9.48
CA ALA A 123 -1.77 20.43 -9.45
C ALA A 123 -0.69 20.93 -10.42
N ALA A 124 0.49 20.31 -10.43
CA ALA A 124 1.57 20.65 -11.34
C ALA A 124 1.17 20.43 -12.81
N MET A 125 0.52 19.32 -13.12
CA MET A 125 0.02 19.06 -14.47
C MET A 125 -1.05 20.07 -14.91
N SER A 126 -1.99 20.40 -14.01
CA SER A 126 -3.01 21.41 -14.29
C SER A 126 -2.40 22.80 -14.52
N TYR A 127 -1.43 23.17 -13.68
CA TYR A 127 -0.73 24.43 -13.82
C TYR A 127 0.03 24.53 -15.16
N LEU A 128 0.81 23.50 -15.51
CA LEU A 128 1.53 23.44 -16.79
C LEU A 128 0.60 23.47 -17.99
N ALA A 129 -0.53 22.78 -17.91
CA ALA A 129 -1.52 22.78 -19.00
C ALA A 129 -2.16 24.15 -19.19
N LEU A 130 -2.46 24.88 -18.10
CA LEU A 130 -3.08 26.21 -18.17
C LEU A 130 -2.09 27.32 -18.60
N THR A 131 -0.82 27.22 -18.20
CA THR A 131 0.18 28.26 -18.52
C THR A 131 0.79 28.12 -19.91
N ASN A 132 0.75 26.92 -20.51
CA ASN A 132 1.38 26.64 -21.81
C ASN A 132 0.35 26.16 -22.86
N LEU A 133 -0.89 26.61 -22.76
CA LEU A 133 -1.96 26.23 -23.71
C LEU A 133 -1.56 26.49 -25.17
N ASP A 134 -0.91 27.62 -25.43
CA ASP A 134 -0.48 28.02 -26.78
C ASP A 134 0.70 27.20 -27.31
N GLU A 135 1.63 26.78 -26.45
CA GLU A 135 2.77 25.94 -26.84
C GLU A 135 2.45 24.45 -26.94
N LEU A 136 1.48 23.97 -26.16
CA LEU A 136 1.11 22.56 -26.11
C LEU A 136 0.17 22.15 -27.24
N ASN A 137 -0.46 23.12 -27.95
CA ASN A 137 -1.49 22.87 -29.00
C ASN A 137 -2.50 21.79 -28.61
N LEU A 138 -2.81 21.70 -27.30
CA LEU A 138 -3.72 20.69 -26.78
C LEU A 138 -5.15 21.24 -26.82
N PRO A 139 -6.03 20.72 -27.67
CA PRO A 139 -7.46 21.00 -27.54
C PRO A 139 -7.94 20.55 -26.16
N SER A 140 -8.89 21.26 -25.59
CA SER A 140 -9.47 20.96 -24.26
C SER A 140 -9.92 19.52 -24.10
N GLU A 141 -10.31 18.87 -25.19
CA GLU A 141 -10.66 17.44 -25.24
C GLU A 141 -9.47 16.51 -24.91
N SER A 142 -8.27 16.88 -25.38
CA SER A 142 -7.04 16.10 -25.11
C SER A 142 -6.62 16.17 -23.64
N PHE A 143 -6.92 17.26 -22.94
CA PHE A 143 -6.68 17.39 -21.51
C PHE A 143 -7.53 16.40 -20.72
N VAL A 144 -8.83 16.31 -20.99
CA VAL A 144 -9.73 15.35 -20.35
C VAL A 144 -9.32 13.92 -20.67
N ALA A 145 -8.94 13.64 -21.92
CA ALA A 145 -8.46 12.31 -22.34
C ALA A 145 -7.18 11.91 -21.59
N PHE A 146 -6.25 12.86 -21.39
CA PHE A 146 -5.00 12.62 -20.65
C PHE A 146 -5.27 12.26 -19.19
N PHE A 147 -6.10 13.03 -18.48
CA PHE A 147 -6.46 12.74 -17.09
C PHE A 147 -7.22 11.43 -16.94
N THR A 148 -8.11 11.13 -17.88
CA THR A 148 -8.83 9.85 -17.88
C THR A 148 -7.88 8.67 -18.09
N ALA A 149 -6.95 8.77 -19.04
CA ALA A 149 -5.95 7.75 -19.29
C ALA A 149 -5.01 7.54 -18.08
N ALA A 150 -4.54 8.63 -17.47
CA ALA A 150 -3.72 8.60 -16.26
C ALA A 150 -4.46 7.96 -15.06
N GLY A 151 -5.73 8.31 -14.86
CA GLY A 151 -6.58 7.74 -13.83
C GLY A 151 -6.82 6.23 -14.01
N LEU A 152 -7.00 5.80 -15.26
CA LEU A 152 -7.16 4.37 -15.59
C LEU A 152 -5.87 3.56 -15.39
N MET A 153 -4.69 4.19 -15.41
CA MET A 153 -3.41 3.53 -15.06
C MET A 153 -3.28 3.24 -13.56
N ALA A 154 -3.99 3.97 -12.70
CA ALA A 154 -3.93 3.74 -11.25
C ALA A 154 -4.46 2.35 -10.85
N ARG A 155 -5.45 1.81 -11.55
CA ARG A 155 -6.03 0.48 -11.26
C ARG A 155 -5.05 -0.69 -11.44
N PRO A 156 -4.36 -0.87 -12.57
CA PRO A 156 -3.40 -1.96 -12.73
C PRO A 156 -2.18 -1.83 -11.81
N ILE A 157 -1.76 -0.61 -11.46
CA ILE A 157 -0.65 -0.36 -10.53
C ILE A 157 -1.03 -0.81 -9.11
N ARG A 158 -2.25 -0.52 -8.66
CA ARG A 158 -2.77 -0.96 -7.36
C ARG A 158 -2.88 -2.48 -7.26
N GLN A 159 -3.27 -3.15 -8.33
CA GLN A 159 -3.33 -4.63 -8.39
C GLN A 159 -1.95 -5.29 -8.39
N LEU A 160 -0.93 -4.67 -8.99
CA LEU A 160 0.44 -5.16 -8.93
C LEU A 160 1.02 -5.06 -7.51
N SER A 161 0.68 -4.00 -6.76
CA SER A 161 1.08 -3.83 -5.37
C SER A 161 0.48 -4.91 -4.45
N LEU A 162 -0.77 -5.31 -4.66
CA LEU A 162 -1.46 -6.34 -3.86
C LEU A 162 -0.90 -7.76 -4.09
N ILE A 163 -0.35 -8.06 -5.27
CA ILE A 163 0.21 -9.39 -5.60
C ILE A 163 1.64 -9.54 -5.05
N HIS A 164 2.35 -8.44 -4.84
CA HIS A 164 3.72 -8.46 -4.30
C HIS A 164 3.79 -8.41 -2.77
N ILE A 165 2.67 -8.23 -2.08
CA ILE A 165 2.53 -8.29 -0.62
C ILE A 165 2.00 -9.64 -0.18
#